data_a050c8659f9b25bd63bb228d2d030490
#
_entry.id   a050c8659f9b25bd63bb228d2d030490
#
_cell.length_a   1.000
_cell.length_b   1.000
_cell.length_c   1.000
_cell.angle_alpha   90.00
_cell.angle_beta   90.00
_cell.angle_gamma   90.00
#
_symmetry.space_group_name_H-M   'P 1'
#
loop_
_entity.id
_entity.type
_entity.pdbx_description
1 polymer ?
#
loop_
_entity_poly.entity_id
_entity_poly.type
_entity_poly.pdbx_seq_one_letter_code
_entity_poly.pdbx_strand_id
1 'polypeptide(L)'
;MLANARIGANVPVADLEQAIAFYEDKLGLKLFERGDEHPYARFSGAGETKLGVYESGTAGQSRHTLASFVVDDVVAAVRELRANGVVFEEYDMPGIKTEDGVATMGDTRTAWLKDPDGNILEIAGG
;
A
#
# COMPACT_ATOMS: atom_id res chain seq x y z
N MET A 1 -15.80 13.01 19.27
CA MET A 1 -15.53 13.84 18.10
C MET A 1 -15.12 12.97 16.93
N LEU A 2 -13.85 12.60 16.77
CA LEU A 2 -13.46 11.77 15.62
C LEU A 2 -13.54 10.26 15.87
N ALA A 3 -13.80 9.83 17.09
CA ALA A 3 -13.88 8.40 17.42
C ALA A 3 -14.97 7.65 16.65
N ASN A 4 -15.97 8.36 16.16
CA ASN A 4 -17.05 7.77 15.36
C ASN A 4 -16.89 7.99 13.86
N ALA A 5 -15.78 8.59 13.45
CA ALA A 5 -15.50 8.83 12.03
C ALA A 5 -14.79 7.61 11.44
N ARG A 6 -15.07 7.32 10.17
CA ARG A 6 -14.27 6.35 9.41
C ARG A 6 -12.93 6.98 9.07
N ILE A 7 -11.88 6.17 9.14
CA ILE A 7 -10.52 6.64 8.85
C ILE A 7 -10.07 6.02 7.53
N GLY A 8 -9.49 6.85 6.66
CA GLY A 8 -8.92 6.38 5.41
C GLY A 8 -7.54 7.00 5.19
N ALA A 9 -6.68 6.28 4.48
CA ALA A 9 -5.38 6.78 4.09
C ALA A 9 -5.48 7.47 2.73
N ASN A 10 -4.63 8.48 2.51
CA ASN A 10 -4.54 9.17 1.22
C ASN A 10 -3.08 9.22 0.79
N VAL A 11 -2.83 8.81 -0.46
CA VAL A 11 -1.48 8.69 -1.01
C VAL A 11 -1.33 9.62 -2.22
N PRO A 12 -0.32 10.50 -2.24
CA PRO A 12 -0.10 11.37 -3.40
C PRO A 12 0.51 10.59 -4.56
N VAL A 13 -0.02 10.79 -5.75
CA VAL A 13 0.46 10.11 -6.97
C VAL A 13 0.69 11.15 -8.07
N ALA A 14 1.59 10.84 -9.00
CA ALA A 14 1.89 11.76 -10.10
C ALA A 14 0.86 11.66 -11.23
N ASP A 15 0.35 10.45 -11.49
CA ASP A 15 -0.54 10.18 -12.61
C ASP A 15 -1.67 9.25 -12.13
N LEU A 16 -2.90 9.73 -12.20
CA LEU A 16 -4.06 8.99 -11.68
C LEU A 16 -4.27 7.66 -12.40
N GLU A 17 -4.17 7.63 -13.73
CA GLU A 17 -4.41 6.40 -14.49
C GLU A 17 -3.34 5.34 -14.19
N GLN A 18 -2.08 5.75 -14.05
CA GLN A 18 -1.01 4.85 -13.65
C GLN A 18 -1.25 4.30 -12.24
N ALA A 19 -1.70 5.15 -11.32
CA ALA A 19 -2.01 4.73 -9.96
C ALA A 19 -3.17 3.74 -9.93
N ILE A 20 -4.24 4.01 -10.67
CA ILE A 20 -5.39 3.09 -10.73
C ILE A 20 -4.94 1.73 -11.25
N ALA A 21 -4.16 1.69 -12.32
CA ALA A 21 -3.65 0.42 -12.86
C ALA A 21 -2.84 -0.35 -11.81
N PHE A 22 -1.98 0.33 -11.07
CA PHE A 22 -1.16 -0.33 -10.04
C PHE A 22 -2.00 -0.85 -8.88
N TYR A 23 -2.80 0.02 -8.28
CA TYR A 23 -3.56 -0.35 -7.08
C TYR A 23 -4.65 -1.37 -7.38
N GLU A 24 -5.28 -1.31 -8.54
CA GLU A 24 -6.31 -2.26 -8.93
C GLU A 24 -5.73 -3.55 -9.50
N ASP A 25 -4.85 -3.45 -10.50
CA ASP A 25 -4.37 -4.63 -11.22
C ASP A 25 -3.24 -5.37 -10.49
N LYS A 26 -2.31 -4.62 -9.88
CA LYS A 26 -1.17 -5.23 -9.18
C LYS A 26 -1.51 -5.60 -7.74
N LEU A 27 -2.12 -4.70 -7.00
CA LEU A 27 -2.46 -4.94 -5.60
C LEU A 27 -3.82 -5.60 -5.41
N GLY A 28 -4.67 -5.62 -6.43
CA GLY A 28 -5.96 -6.29 -6.36
C GLY A 28 -7.02 -5.55 -5.56
N LEU A 29 -6.84 -4.24 -5.31
CA LEU A 29 -7.85 -3.45 -4.65
C LEU A 29 -8.99 -3.16 -5.61
N LYS A 30 -10.18 -2.88 -5.05
CA LYS A 30 -11.35 -2.60 -5.86
C LYS A 30 -11.59 -1.10 -5.96
N LEU A 31 -11.61 -0.56 -7.18
CA LEU A 31 -11.94 0.83 -7.40
C LEU A 31 -13.38 1.10 -6.93
N PHE A 32 -13.54 2.06 -6.02
CA PHE A 32 -14.80 2.41 -5.41
C PHE A 32 -15.37 3.71 -5.99
N GLU A 33 -14.51 4.70 -6.24
CA GLU A 33 -14.92 6.03 -6.65
C GLU A 33 -13.76 6.73 -7.35
N ARG A 34 -14.04 7.57 -8.33
CA ARG A 34 -13.03 8.46 -8.90
C ARG A 34 -13.66 9.80 -9.26
N GLY A 35 -12.83 10.84 -9.24
CA GLY A 35 -13.21 12.17 -9.68
C GLY A 35 -12.16 12.74 -10.63
N ASP A 36 -12.60 13.51 -11.61
CA ASP A 36 -11.73 14.04 -12.66
C ASP A 36 -11.45 15.54 -12.52
N GLU A 37 -12.32 16.28 -11.87
CA GLU A 37 -12.15 17.73 -11.64
C GLU A 37 -10.94 17.99 -10.72
N HIS A 38 -10.85 17.25 -9.62
CA HIS A 38 -9.65 17.16 -8.81
C HIS A 38 -9.25 15.70 -8.89
N PRO A 39 -8.27 15.30 -9.71
CA PRO A 39 -8.01 13.89 -10.00
C PRO A 39 -7.72 13.08 -8.73
N TYR A 40 -8.62 12.18 -8.40
CA TYR A 40 -8.47 11.25 -7.27
C TYR A 40 -9.18 9.94 -7.56
N ALA A 41 -8.80 8.91 -6.83
CA ALA A 41 -9.50 7.63 -6.83
C ALA A 41 -9.51 7.06 -5.41
N ARG A 42 -10.51 6.28 -5.10
CA ARG A 42 -10.64 5.59 -3.81
C ARG A 42 -10.87 4.12 -4.06
N PHE A 43 -10.17 3.30 -3.29
CA PHE A 43 -10.22 1.85 -3.42
C PHE A 43 -10.76 1.24 -2.13
N SER A 44 -11.51 0.17 -2.26
CA SER A 44 -12.04 -0.59 -1.13
C SER A 44 -11.10 -1.72 -0.76
N GLY A 45 -10.82 -1.82 0.54
CA GLY A 45 -10.24 -3.01 1.14
C GLY A 45 -11.32 -3.81 1.85
N ALA A 46 -10.93 -4.62 2.83
CA ALA A 46 -11.87 -5.39 3.63
C ALA A 46 -12.73 -4.47 4.51
N GLY A 47 -13.97 -4.87 4.74
CA GLY A 47 -14.89 -4.11 5.55
C GLY A 47 -15.20 -2.76 4.93
N GLU A 48 -15.17 -1.71 5.73
CA GLU A 48 -15.41 -0.35 5.27
C GLU A 48 -14.11 0.45 5.07
N THR A 49 -12.97 -0.24 4.97
CA THR A 49 -11.70 0.45 4.80
C THR A 49 -11.53 0.97 3.38
N LYS A 50 -10.91 2.15 3.26
CA LYS A 50 -10.68 2.80 1.98
C LYS A 50 -9.26 3.34 1.92
N LEU A 51 -8.66 3.25 0.74
CA LEU A 51 -7.41 3.91 0.42
C LEU A 51 -7.68 4.90 -0.70
N GLY A 52 -7.29 6.15 -0.51
CA GLY A 52 -7.41 7.17 -1.53
C GLY A 52 -6.07 7.46 -2.19
N VAL A 53 -6.09 7.79 -3.47
CA VAL A 53 -4.95 8.36 -4.18
C VAL A 53 -5.40 9.66 -4.82
N TYR A 54 -4.50 10.64 -4.91
CA TYR A 54 -4.81 11.94 -5.51
C TYR A 54 -3.58 12.48 -6.21
N GLU A 55 -3.79 13.20 -7.32
CA GLU A 55 -2.67 13.77 -8.05
C GLU A 55 -2.03 14.92 -7.29
N SER A 56 -0.70 14.88 -7.19
CA SER A 56 0.08 15.88 -6.49
C SER A 56 1.48 15.98 -7.10
N GLY A 57 2.00 17.20 -7.18
CA GLY A 57 3.37 17.42 -7.62
C GLY A 57 4.43 16.96 -6.63
N THR A 58 4.02 16.52 -5.44
CA THR A 58 4.95 16.05 -4.40
C THR A 58 4.91 14.54 -4.21
N ALA A 59 4.33 13.81 -5.16
CA ALA A 59 4.25 12.35 -5.10
C ALA A 59 5.65 11.71 -4.97
N GLY A 60 5.75 10.66 -4.15
CA GLY A 60 6.98 9.89 -4.01
C GLY A 60 8.09 10.55 -3.18
N GLN A 61 7.83 11.69 -2.57
CA GLN A 61 8.83 12.41 -1.77
C GLN A 61 8.93 11.92 -0.33
N SER A 62 7.95 11.17 0.16
CA SER A 62 7.99 10.63 1.51
C SER A 62 8.96 9.45 1.61
N ARG A 63 9.70 9.40 2.71
CA ARG A 63 10.58 8.27 3.02
C ARG A 63 9.99 7.36 4.08
N HIS A 64 8.70 7.51 4.37
CA HIS A 64 8.00 6.77 5.41
C HIS A 64 6.91 5.93 4.80
N THR A 65 6.50 4.89 5.51
CA THR A 65 5.34 4.08 5.16
C THR A 65 4.08 4.95 5.21
N LEU A 66 3.34 4.99 4.12
CA LEU A 66 2.14 5.81 4.01
C LEU A 66 0.85 5.06 4.27
N ALA A 67 0.85 3.76 4.05
CA ALA A 67 -0.33 2.92 4.27
C ALA A 67 0.10 1.50 4.59
N SER A 68 -0.71 0.82 5.40
CA SER A 68 -0.48 -0.56 5.80
C SER A 68 -1.68 -1.40 5.41
N PHE A 69 -1.41 -2.54 4.79
CA PHE A 69 -2.43 -3.54 4.50
C PHE A 69 -2.28 -4.66 5.52
N VAL A 70 -3.28 -4.84 6.36
CA VAL A 70 -3.25 -5.87 7.40
C VAL A 70 -3.86 -7.15 6.85
N VAL A 71 -3.08 -8.23 6.89
CA VAL A 71 -3.47 -9.54 6.37
C VAL A 71 -3.21 -10.63 7.40
N ASP A 72 -3.87 -11.78 7.24
CA ASP A 72 -3.69 -12.90 8.17
C ASP A 72 -2.36 -13.62 7.95
N ASP A 73 -1.88 -13.68 6.71
CA ASP A 73 -0.67 -14.42 6.34
C ASP A 73 0.18 -13.57 5.38
N VAL A 74 1.21 -12.94 5.93
CA VAL A 74 2.07 -12.03 5.16
C VAL A 74 2.85 -12.79 4.09
N VAL A 75 3.38 -13.97 4.41
CA VAL A 75 4.17 -14.77 3.45
C VAL A 75 3.31 -15.16 2.24
N ALA A 76 2.08 -15.58 2.49
CA ALA A 76 1.15 -15.94 1.40
C ALA A 76 0.79 -14.71 0.55
N ALA A 77 0.54 -13.56 1.19
CA ALA A 77 0.22 -12.32 0.49
C ALA A 77 1.39 -11.87 -0.39
N VAL A 78 2.62 -11.93 0.14
CA VAL A 78 3.83 -11.57 -0.63
C VAL A 78 3.99 -12.48 -1.84
N ARG A 79 3.78 -13.78 -1.67
CA ARG A 79 3.87 -14.74 -2.78
C ARG A 79 2.86 -14.43 -3.88
N GLU A 80 1.62 -14.16 -3.50
CA GLU A 80 0.56 -13.84 -4.43
C GLU A 80 0.84 -12.53 -5.18
N LEU A 81 1.28 -11.49 -4.47
CA LEU A 81 1.59 -10.21 -5.08
C LEU A 81 2.81 -10.28 -6.00
N ARG A 82 3.83 -11.06 -5.63
CA ARG A 82 4.98 -11.31 -6.52
C ARG A 82 4.54 -11.99 -7.81
N ALA A 83 3.65 -12.96 -7.73
CA ALA A 83 3.10 -13.61 -8.92
C ALA A 83 2.39 -12.61 -9.83
N ASN A 84 1.91 -11.52 -9.26
CA ASN A 84 1.24 -10.46 -9.99
C ASN A 84 2.18 -9.30 -10.38
N GLY A 85 3.48 -9.50 -10.23
CA GLY A 85 4.50 -8.55 -10.68
C GLY A 85 4.94 -7.50 -9.68
N VAL A 86 4.51 -7.62 -8.42
CA VAL A 86 4.94 -6.68 -7.37
C VAL A 86 6.35 -7.04 -6.90
N VAL A 87 7.21 -6.03 -6.79
CA VAL A 87 8.58 -6.17 -6.28
C VAL A 87 8.61 -5.70 -4.83
N PHE A 88 9.15 -6.55 -3.94
CA PHE A 88 9.27 -6.21 -2.53
C PHE A 88 10.67 -5.71 -2.22
N GLU A 89 10.76 -4.77 -1.27
CA GLU A 89 12.01 -4.19 -0.82
C GLU A 89 12.74 -5.15 0.11
N GLU A 90 14.07 -5.08 0.10
CA GLU A 90 14.92 -5.82 1.02
C GLU A 90 15.67 -4.83 1.91
N TYR A 91 15.63 -5.05 3.22
CA TYR A 91 16.30 -4.21 4.20
C TYR A 91 17.21 -5.05 5.09
N ASP A 92 18.35 -4.49 5.41
CA ASP A 92 19.29 -5.06 6.40
C ASP A 92 19.86 -3.89 7.19
N MET A 93 19.15 -3.53 8.24
CA MET A 93 19.53 -2.40 9.09
C MET A 93 19.18 -2.74 10.55
N PRO A 94 19.71 -1.99 11.54
CA PRO A 94 19.39 -2.26 12.95
C PRO A 94 17.89 -2.29 13.18
N GLY A 95 17.40 -3.43 13.69
CA GLY A 95 15.99 -3.62 14.00
C GLY A 95 15.11 -4.10 12.84
N ILE A 96 15.61 -4.08 11.60
CA ILE A 96 14.85 -4.53 10.44
C ILE A 96 15.75 -5.36 9.53
N LYS A 97 15.44 -6.65 9.39
CA LYS A 97 16.10 -7.52 8.43
C LYS A 97 15.06 -8.34 7.70
N THR A 98 15.01 -8.20 6.37
CA THR A 98 14.10 -8.98 5.54
C THR A 98 14.80 -10.22 5.00
N GLU A 99 14.04 -11.30 4.86
CA GLU A 99 14.43 -12.51 4.15
C GLU A 99 13.31 -12.81 3.16
N ASP A 100 13.65 -12.87 1.88
CA ASP A 100 12.66 -12.98 0.81
C ASP A 100 11.55 -11.92 0.92
N GLY A 101 11.95 -10.67 1.24
CA GLY A 101 11.05 -9.54 1.35
C GLY A 101 10.27 -9.44 2.66
N VAL A 102 10.48 -10.36 3.61
CA VAL A 102 9.70 -10.40 4.85
C VAL A 102 10.59 -10.23 6.07
N ALA A 103 10.24 -9.28 6.92
CA ALA A 103 10.85 -9.10 8.24
C ALA A 103 9.95 -9.78 9.28
N THR A 104 10.56 -10.53 10.19
CA THR A 104 9.84 -11.22 11.26
C THR A 104 10.25 -10.64 12.61
N MET A 105 9.25 -10.27 13.41
CA MET A 105 9.44 -9.76 14.76
C MET A 105 8.44 -10.49 15.68
N GLY A 106 8.90 -11.56 16.31
CA GLY A 106 8.02 -12.42 17.10
C GLY A 106 6.96 -13.07 16.22
N ASP A 107 5.69 -12.84 16.54
CA ASP A 107 4.56 -13.38 15.79
C ASP A 107 4.12 -12.46 14.63
N THR A 108 4.76 -11.29 14.48
CA THR A 108 4.41 -10.31 13.47
C THR A 108 5.38 -10.38 12.31
N ARG A 109 4.84 -10.29 11.11
CA ARG A 109 5.63 -10.20 9.87
C ARG A 109 5.24 -8.96 9.12
N THR A 110 6.22 -8.36 8.43
CA THR A 110 6.01 -7.15 7.64
C THR A 110 6.82 -7.23 6.35
N ALA A 111 6.23 -6.77 5.27
CA ALA A 111 6.91 -6.64 3.98
C ALA A 111 6.62 -5.25 3.42
N TRP A 112 7.59 -4.68 2.70
CA TRP A 112 7.45 -3.34 2.13
C TRP A 112 7.57 -3.38 0.62
N LEU A 113 6.77 -2.53 -0.03
CA LEU A 113 6.79 -2.35 -1.48
C LEU A 113 6.67 -0.87 -1.80
N LYS A 114 6.98 -0.52 -3.02
CA LYS A 114 6.78 0.85 -3.52
C LYS A 114 5.76 0.85 -4.64
N ASP A 115 4.94 1.89 -4.66
CA ASP A 115 4.06 2.14 -5.80
C ASP A 115 4.88 2.78 -6.95
N PRO A 116 4.28 3.05 -8.13
CA PRO A 116 5.03 3.61 -9.26
C PRO A 116 5.74 4.92 -8.98
N ASP A 117 5.28 5.70 -8.01
CA ASP A 117 5.89 6.97 -7.64
C ASP A 117 6.97 6.84 -6.57
N GLY A 118 7.17 5.64 -6.04
CA GLY A 118 8.10 5.42 -4.95
C GLY A 118 7.48 5.59 -3.57
N ASN A 119 6.17 5.73 -3.46
CA ASN A 119 5.50 5.74 -2.17
C ASN A 119 5.64 4.39 -1.49
N ILE A 120 6.01 4.41 -0.21
CA ILE A 120 6.26 3.19 0.56
C ILE A 120 4.97 2.69 1.20
N LEU A 121 4.65 1.44 0.92
CA LEU A 121 3.49 0.74 1.47
C LEU A 121 3.98 -0.50 2.22
N GLU A 122 3.21 -0.97 3.19
CA GLU A 122 3.57 -2.21 3.89
C GLU A 122 2.40 -3.19 3.95
N ILE A 123 2.78 -4.46 4.00
CA ILE A 123 1.87 -5.58 4.29
C ILE A 123 2.27 -6.07 5.66
N ALA A 124 1.34 -6.11 6.61
CA ALA A 124 1.66 -6.50 7.99
C ALA A 124 0.63 -7.49 8.53
N GLY A 125 1.08 -8.33 9.46
CA GLY A 125 0.20 -9.31 10.10
C GLY A 125 0.94 -10.50 10.64
N GLY A 126 0.37 -11.66 10.50
CA GLY A 126 0.97 -12.91 10.94
C GLY A 126 1.83 -13.67 9.93
#